data_0821ba3fc8b0dee42d795358b84b1c32
#
_entry.id   0821ba3fc8b0dee42d795358b84b1c32
#
_cell.length_a   1.000
_cell.length_b   1.000
_cell.length_c   1.000
_cell.angle_alpha   90.00
_cell.angle_beta   90.00
_cell.angle_gamma   90.00
#
_symmetry.space_group_name_H-M   'P 1'
#
loop_
_entity.id
_entity.type
_entity.pdbx_description
1 polymer ?
#
loop_
_entity_poly.entity_id
_entity_poly.type
_entity_poly.pdbx_seq_one_letter_code
_entity_poly.pdbx_strand_id
1 'polypeptide(L)'
;LDIASGKMSRGFDINPYSYALNTSRTLDPSADYISNYAPFNILHELDNNYIEINMVDVKFQGELKWKVIQGLELSALGAVRHQTSSQEHNVLDDANQAVAYRTGMDDATIREQNGLLYKDPDNPYALPITLLPEGGIYQRQDRRMLGLDFRGTLSWNHLFAEKHITNFFAGMEVNSLKKAYSSFQGWGMQYSM
;
A
#
# COMPACT_ATOMS: atom_id res chain seq x y z
N LEU A 1 -10.42 -15.74 -17.23
CA LEU A 1 -11.13 -15.41 -15.99
C LEU A 1 -12.14 -16.52 -15.74
N ASP A 2 -11.76 -17.50 -14.95
CA ASP A 2 -12.66 -18.59 -14.60
C ASP A 2 -13.37 -18.25 -13.29
N ILE A 3 -14.44 -17.50 -13.39
CA ILE A 3 -15.29 -17.09 -12.26
C ILE A 3 -16.06 -18.31 -11.72
N ALA A 4 -16.20 -19.34 -12.52
CA ALA A 4 -16.98 -20.54 -12.19
C ALA A 4 -16.25 -21.54 -11.26
N SER A 5 -14.93 -21.46 -11.13
CA SER A 5 -14.14 -22.47 -10.41
C SER A 5 -13.85 -22.14 -8.94
N GLY A 6 -14.24 -20.99 -8.43
CA GLY A 6 -14.02 -20.61 -7.02
C GLY A 6 -12.54 -20.51 -6.60
N LYS A 7 -11.59 -20.63 -7.51
CA LYS A 7 -10.16 -20.69 -7.26
C LYS A 7 -9.42 -19.42 -7.66
N MET A 8 -9.94 -18.26 -7.38
CA MET A 8 -9.18 -17.04 -7.62
C MET A 8 -8.68 -16.43 -6.31
N SER A 9 -7.40 -16.64 -6.01
CA SER A 9 -6.68 -15.69 -5.17
C SER A 9 -6.49 -14.42 -6.03
N ARG A 10 -7.25 -13.39 -5.76
CA ARG A 10 -7.13 -12.12 -6.48
C ARG A 10 -6.02 -11.30 -5.86
N GLY A 11 -4.87 -11.33 -6.47
CA GLY A 11 -3.76 -10.41 -6.17
C GLY A 11 -3.75 -9.15 -7.04
N PHE A 12 -4.87 -8.77 -7.68
CA PHE A 12 -4.93 -7.58 -8.51
C PHE A 12 -6.22 -6.80 -8.27
N ASP A 13 -6.10 -5.50 -8.40
CA ASP A 13 -7.23 -4.60 -8.29
C ASP A 13 -8.22 -4.85 -9.42
N ILE A 14 -9.50 -4.96 -9.08
CA ILE A 14 -10.56 -4.95 -10.07
C ILE A 14 -10.59 -3.52 -10.62
N ASN A 15 -10.06 -3.35 -11.83
CA ASN A 15 -10.27 -2.11 -12.55
C ASN A 15 -11.75 -2.05 -12.99
N PRO A 16 -12.57 -1.17 -12.42
CA PRO A 16 -13.99 -1.10 -12.75
C PRO A 16 -14.24 -0.85 -14.24
N TYR A 17 -13.33 -0.10 -14.87
CA TYR A 17 -13.38 0.18 -16.28
C TYR A 17 -13.12 -1.07 -17.14
N SER A 18 -12.14 -1.88 -16.76
CA SER A 18 -11.87 -3.16 -17.41
C SER A 18 -13.03 -4.13 -17.24
N TYR A 19 -13.65 -4.14 -16.07
CA TYR A 19 -14.83 -4.95 -15.80
C TYR A 19 -16.00 -4.51 -16.70
N ALA A 20 -16.29 -3.21 -16.78
CA ALA A 20 -17.35 -2.68 -17.62
C ALA A 20 -17.13 -2.94 -19.12
N LEU A 21 -15.88 -2.88 -19.59
CA LEU A 21 -15.54 -3.14 -20.99
C LEU A 21 -15.59 -4.62 -21.38
N ASN A 22 -15.22 -5.50 -20.45
CA ASN A 22 -15.07 -6.94 -20.73
C ASN A 22 -16.26 -7.78 -20.24
N THR A 23 -17.18 -7.17 -19.51
CA THR A 23 -18.41 -7.83 -19.08
C THR A 23 -19.34 -8.03 -20.27
N SER A 24 -20.02 -9.18 -20.32
CA SER A 24 -21.06 -9.41 -21.32
C SER A 24 -22.11 -8.30 -21.27
N ARG A 25 -22.55 -7.82 -22.44
CA ARG A 25 -23.61 -6.81 -22.55
C ARG A 25 -24.96 -7.29 -21.98
N THR A 26 -25.07 -8.58 -21.66
CA THR A 26 -26.24 -9.18 -21.02
C THR A 26 -26.17 -9.11 -19.49
N LEU A 27 -25.02 -8.74 -18.91
CA LEU A 27 -24.90 -8.56 -17.47
C LEU A 27 -25.35 -7.15 -17.08
N ASP A 28 -26.30 -7.08 -16.17
CA ASP A 28 -26.76 -5.84 -15.58
C ASP A 28 -25.79 -5.46 -14.43
N PRO A 29 -25.09 -4.31 -14.51
CA PRO A 29 -24.18 -3.89 -13.45
C PRO A 29 -24.88 -3.52 -12.13
N SER A 30 -26.20 -3.32 -12.17
CA SER A 30 -27.02 -3.05 -10.98
C SER A 30 -27.61 -4.31 -10.35
N ALA A 31 -27.48 -5.45 -11.02
CA ALA A 31 -27.99 -6.72 -10.50
C ALA A 31 -27.01 -7.34 -9.49
N ASP A 32 -27.56 -8.02 -8.50
CA ASP A 32 -26.78 -8.80 -7.55
C ASP A 32 -26.45 -10.18 -8.12
N TYR A 33 -25.19 -10.52 -8.05
CA TYR A 33 -24.66 -11.85 -8.36
C TYR A 33 -24.18 -12.52 -7.09
N ILE A 34 -23.85 -13.79 -7.15
CA ILE A 34 -23.28 -14.51 -6.01
C ILE A 34 -21.76 -14.65 -6.20
N SER A 35 -21.00 -14.15 -5.25
CA SER A 35 -19.55 -14.32 -5.17
C SER A 35 -19.15 -14.62 -3.73
N ASN A 36 -18.28 -15.61 -3.52
CA ASN A 36 -17.88 -16.06 -2.19
C ASN A 36 -19.08 -16.39 -1.27
N TYR A 37 -20.10 -17.07 -1.84
CA TYR A 37 -21.35 -17.41 -1.16
C TYR A 37 -22.24 -16.22 -0.77
N ALA A 38 -21.83 -14.97 -1.05
CA ALA A 38 -22.53 -13.75 -0.67
C ALA A 38 -22.98 -12.96 -1.89
N PRO A 39 -24.01 -12.10 -1.78
CA PRO A 39 -24.39 -11.17 -2.82
C PRO A 39 -23.20 -10.29 -3.26
N PHE A 40 -23.10 -10.07 -4.54
CA PHE A 40 -22.06 -9.23 -5.14
C PHE A 40 -22.69 -8.33 -6.20
N ASN A 41 -22.54 -7.03 -6.01
CA ASN A 41 -22.89 -6.00 -6.96
C ASN A 41 -21.70 -5.06 -7.13
N ILE A 42 -21.19 -4.88 -8.34
CA ILE A 42 -19.97 -4.10 -8.57
C ILE A 42 -20.11 -2.64 -8.16
N LEU A 43 -21.28 -2.03 -8.38
CA LEU A 43 -21.51 -0.64 -8.00
C LEU A 43 -21.54 -0.49 -6.47
N HIS A 44 -22.21 -1.42 -5.81
CA HIS A 44 -22.24 -1.48 -4.36
C HIS A 44 -20.83 -1.71 -3.75
N GLU A 45 -20.02 -2.59 -4.36
CA GLU A 45 -18.66 -2.85 -3.90
C GLU A 45 -17.73 -1.63 -4.03
N LEU A 46 -17.91 -0.79 -5.05
CA LEU A 46 -17.11 0.43 -5.20
C LEU A 46 -17.29 1.40 -4.03
N ASP A 47 -18.49 1.43 -3.45
CA ASP A 47 -18.77 2.31 -2.31
C ASP A 47 -18.41 1.67 -0.95
N ASN A 48 -18.42 0.33 -0.89
CA ASN A 48 -18.27 -0.40 0.38
C ASN A 48 -16.92 -1.12 0.55
N ASN A 49 -16.06 -1.15 -0.49
CA ASN A 49 -14.77 -1.81 -0.46
C ASN A 49 -13.75 -1.01 -1.26
N TYR A 50 -13.00 -0.15 -0.58
CA TYR A 50 -12.11 0.80 -1.23
C TYR A 50 -10.78 0.96 -0.50
N ILE A 51 -9.77 1.39 -1.24
CA ILE A 51 -8.44 1.68 -0.73
C ILE A 51 -8.16 3.17 -0.87
N GLU A 52 -7.78 3.80 0.23
CA GLU A 52 -7.27 5.16 0.26
C GLU A 52 -5.75 5.17 0.41
N ILE A 53 -5.08 5.96 -0.41
CA ILE A 53 -3.63 6.13 -0.34
C ILE A 53 -3.33 7.61 -0.17
N ASN A 54 -2.71 7.95 0.97
CA ASN A 54 -2.22 9.28 1.25
C ASN A 54 -0.69 9.28 1.26
N MET A 55 -0.07 10.19 0.52
CA MET A 55 1.38 10.31 0.49
C MET A 55 1.80 11.78 0.61
N VAL A 56 2.73 12.03 1.51
CA VAL A 56 3.42 13.31 1.65
C VAL A 56 4.91 13.08 1.47
N ASP A 57 5.53 13.77 0.54
CA ASP A 57 6.97 13.72 0.28
C ASP A 57 7.51 15.15 0.21
N VAL A 58 8.38 15.47 1.16
CA VAL A 58 8.99 16.79 1.27
C VAL A 58 10.50 16.64 1.26
N LYS A 59 11.16 17.36 0.35
CA LYS A 59 12.62 17.41 0.24
C LYS A 59 13.10 18.86 0.33
N PHE A 60 14.02 19.10 1.25
CA PHE A 60 14.78 20.33 1.32
C PHE A 60 16.23 20.04 0.94
N GLN A 61 16.79 20.90 0.08
CA GLN A 61 18.17 20.78 -0.37
C GLN A 61 18.79 22.15 -0.44
N GLY A 62 20.00 22.28 0.09
CA GLY A 62 20.82 23.49 0.02
C GLY A 62 22.22 23.18 -0.47
N GLU A 63 22.79 24.06 -1.26
CA GLU A 63 24.17 23.97 -1.72
C GLU A 63 24.89 25.30 -1.39
N LEU A 64 26.10 25.17 -0.85
CA LEU A 64 27.03 26.27 -0.59
C LEU A 64 28.29 26.05 -1.42
N LYS A 65 28.68 27.04 -2.21
CA LYS A 65 29.95 27.07 -2.92
C LYS A 65 30.79 28.23 -2.43
N TRP A 66 31.99 27.94 -2.06
CA TRP A 66 32.91 28.93 -1.52
C TRP A 66 34.28 28.88 -2.23
N LYS A 67 34.62 29.98 -2.88
CA LYS A 67 35.98 30.18 -3.45
C LYS A 67 36.86 30.74 -2.37
N VAL A 68 37.70 29.86 -1.79
CA VAL A 68 38.58 30.20 -0.64
C VAL A 68 39.74 31.10 -1.10
N ILE A 69 40.40 30.69 -2.18
CA ILE A 69 41.48 31.43 -2.85
C ILE A 69 41.37 31.16 -4.36
N GLN A 70 42.21 31.82 -5.14
CA GLN A 70 42.24 31.60 -6.58
C GLN A 70 42.60 30.12 -6.88
N GLY A 71 41.70 29.46 -7.59
CA GLY A 71 41.84 28.07 -7.98
C GLY A 71 41.35 27.04 -6.95
N LEU A 72 41.03 27.43 -5.70
CA LEU A 72 40.50 26.55 -4.68
C LEU A 72 39.02 26.82 -4.40
N GLU A 73 38.19 25.81 -4.68
CA GLU A 73 36.76 25.85 -4.43
C GLU A 73 36.33 24.72 -3.49
N LEU A 74 35.57 25.08 -2.49
CA LEU A 74 34.88 24.16 -1.60
C LEU A 74 33.39 24.19 -1.95
N SER A 75 32.74 23.03 -2.05
CA SER A 75 31.29 22.96 -2.09
C SER A 75 30.76 22.01 -1.03
N ALA A 76 29.63 22.37 -0.46
CA ALA A 76 28.89 21.55 0.48
C ALA A 76 27.43 21.51 0.07
N LEU A 77 26.87 20.32 -0.08
CA LEU A 77 25.46 20.09 -0.38
C LEU A 77 24.86 19.30 0.77
N GLY A 78 23.74 19.76 1.29
CA GLY A 78 22.96 19.07 2.29
C GLY A 78 21.53 18.90 1.81
N ALA A 79 20.93 17.73 2.04
CA ALA A 79 19.53 17.48 1.76
C ALA A 79 18.87 16.68 2.89
N VAL A 80 17.61 17.03 3.14
CA VAL A 80 16.73 16.30 4.06
C VAL A 80 15.48 15.94 3.29
N ARG A 81 15.10 14.67 3.31
CA ARG A 81 13.84 14.19 2.72
C ARG A 81 13.02 13.47 3.78
N HIS A 82 11.78 13.92 3.93
CA HIS A 82 10.80 13.28 4.77
C HIS A 82 9.63 12.80 3.92
N GLN A 83 9.34 11.52 3.99
CA GLN A 83 8.22 10.91 3.26
C GLN A 83 7.37 10.10 4.24
N THR A 84 6.06 10.30 4.15
CA THR A 84 5.07 9.48 4.82
C THR A 84 4.08 8.97 3.78
N SER A 85 3.68 7.72 3.90
CA SER A 85 2.64 7.13 3.07
C SER A 85 1.77 6.25 3.97
N SER A 86 0.47 6.47 3.93
CA SER A 86 -0.53 5.59 4.54
C SER A 86 -1.41 4.98 3.46
N GLN A 87 -1.64 3.71 3.55
CA GLN A 87 -2.60 2.97 2.76
C GLN A 87 -3.63 2.39 3.70
N GLU A 88 -4.89 2.72 3.48
CA GLU A 88 -6.03 2.28 4.28
C GLU A 88 -6.99 1.52 3.38
N HIS A 89 -7.26 0.27 3.70
CA HIS A 89 -8.26 -0.56 3.02
C HIS A 89 -9.46 -0.67 3.93
N ASN A 90 -10.56 -0.13 3.48
CA ASN A 90 -11.84 -0.09 4.16
C ASN A 90 -12.78 -1.10 3.49
N VAL A 91 -13.16 -2.13 4.22
CA VAL A 91 -14.19 -3.09 3.84
C VAL A 91 -15.34 -2.88 4.81
N LEU A 92 -16.40 -2.23 4.33
CA LEU A 92 -17.56 -1.89 5.15
C LEU A 92 -18.40 -3.15 5.45
N ASP A 93 -19.36 -2.99 6.34
CA ASP A 93 -20.20 -4.08 6.86
C ASP A 93 -20.95 -4.85 5.77
N ASP A 94 -21.41 -4.13 4.75
CA ASP A 94 -22.21 -4.67 3.65
C ASP A 94 -21.39 -5.06 2.41
N ALA A 95 -20.07 -4.87 2.45
CA ALA A 95 -19.20 -5.34 1.37
C ALA A 95 -19.26 -6.86 1.24
N ASN A 96 -19.24 -7.37 0.00
CA ASN A 96 -19.26 -8.82 -0.27
C ASN A 96 -18.23 -9.59 0.56
N GLN A 97 -17.03 -9.03 0.73
CA GLN A 97 -15.98 -9.65 1.52
C GLN A 97 -16.38 -9.80 3.01
N ALA A 98 -17.02 -8.79 3.62
CA ALA A 98 -17.46 -8.87 5.00
C ALA A 98 -18.66 -9.81 5.15
N VAL A 99 -19.63 -9.71 4.26
CA VAL A 99 -20.82 -10.56 4.24
C VAL A 99 -20.44 -12.03 4.03
N ALA A 100 -19.44 -12.33 3.21
CA ALA A 100 -18.99 -13.69 2.95
C ALA A 100 -18.52 -14.44 4.21
N TYR A 101 -17.95 -13.72 5.20
CA TYR A 101 -17.59 -14.30 6.51
C TYR A 101 -18.80 -14.66 7.38
N ARG A 102 -19.99 -14.15 7.05
CA ARG A 102 -21.24 -14.40 7.81
C ARG A 102 -22.17 -15.35 7.08
N THR A 103 -21.95 -15.54 5.77
CA THR A 103 -22.86 -16.31 4.93
C THR A 103 -22.84 -17.78 5.31
N GLY A 104 -24.05 -18.35 5.39
CA GLY A 104 -24.24 -19.76 5.70
C GLY A 104 -24.44 -20.05 7.17
N MET A 105 -24.46 -19.05 8.06
CA MET A 105 -24.69 -19.31 9.50
C MET A 105 -26.09 -19.92 9.75
N ASP A 106 -27.05 -19.64 8.86
CA ASP A 106 -28.44 -20.15 8.92
C ASP A 106 -28.66 -21.40 8.07
N ASP A 107 -27.68 -21.80 7.24
CA ASP A 107 -27.75 -22.98 6.36
C ASP A 107 -26.57 -23.90 6.61
N ALA A 108 -26.83 -25.10 7.11
CA ALA A 108 -25.80 -26.07 7.47
C ALA A 108 -24.92 -26.48 6.28
N THR A 109 -25.49 -26.58 5.07
CA THR A 109 -24.75 -26.98 3.87
C THR A 109 -23.77 -25.90 3.44
N ILE A 110 -24.23 -24.65 3.37
CA ILE A 110 -23.39 -23.50 3.02
C ILE A 110 -22.35 -23.29 4.12
N ARG A 111 -22.72 -23.43 5.39
CA ARG A 111 -21.85 -23.31 6.54
C ARG A 111 -20.67 -24.29 6.51
N GLU A 112 -20.92 -25.54 6.12
CA GLU A 112 -19.85 -26.53 5.96
C GLU A 112 -18.94 -26.24 4.77
N GLN A 113 -19.49 -25.70 3.68
CA GLN A 113 -18.77 -25.42 2.44
C GLN A 113 -18.01 -24.10 2.49
N ASN A 114 -18.45 -23.14 3.28
CA ASN A 114 -17.82 -21.81 3.37
C ASN A 114 -16.45 -21.90 4.07
N GLY A 115 -15.39 -21.88 3.26
CA GLY A 115 -14.00 -21.95 3.75
C GLY A 115 -13.52 -20.72 4.50
N LEU A 116 -14.32 -19.63 4.59
CA LEU A 116 -14.00 -18.43 5.37
C LEU A 116 -14.41 -18.54 6.83
N LEU A 117 -15.25 -19.52 7.17
CA LEU A 117 -15.64 -19.78 8.54
C LEU A 117 -14.54 -20.55 9.28
N TYR A 118 -14.42 -20.28 10.57
CA TYR A 118 -13.50 -21.00 11.45
C TYR A 118 -14.01 -22.39 11.75
N LYS A 119 -13.18 -23.40 11.50
CA LYS A 119 -13.40 -24.79 11.89
C LYS A 119 -12.50 -25.11 13.05
N ASP A 120 -13.09 -25.64 14.13
CA ASP A 120 -12.33 -26.05 15.30
C ASP A 120 -11.46 -27.29 14.97
N PRO A 121 -10.13 -27.18 15.03
CA PRO A 121 -9.25 -28.30 14.74
C PRO A 121 -9.34 -29.41 15.77
N ASP A 122 -9.74 -29.10 17.00
CA ASP A 122 -9.83 -30.06 18.12
C ASP A 122 -11.20 -30.75 18.17
N ASN A 123 -12.21 -30.22 17.46
CA ASN A 123 -13.54 -30.80 17.37
C ASN A 123 -14.05 -30.86 15.93
N PRO A 124 -13.73 -31.93 15.18
CA PRO A 124 -14.11 -32.06 13.77
C PRO A 124 -15.64 -32.10 13.53
N TYR A 125 -16.42 -32.33 14.58
CA TYR A 125 -17.89 -32.40 14.50
C TYR A 125 -18.56 -31.05 14.84
N ALA A 126 -17.79 -30.07 15.31
CA ALA A 126 -18.32 -28.72 15.54
C ALA A 126 -18.66 -28.05 14.22
N LEU A 127 -19.82 -27.40 14.17
CA LEU A 127 -20.18 -26.59 13.02
C LEU A 127 -19.25 -25.36 12.93
N PRO A 128 -18.78 -25.01 11.73
CA PRO A 128 -17.96 -23.81 11.52
C PRO A 128 -18.66 -22.55 12.02
N ILE A 129 -17.90 -21.60 12.55
CA ILE A 129 -18.41 -20.33 13.09
C ILE A 129 -17.81 -19.14 12.37
N THR A 130 -18.54 -18.04 12.35
CA THR A 130 -18.00 -16.79 11.78
C THR A 130 -16.98 -16.16 12.72
N LEU A 131 -15.90 -15.62 12.13
CA LEU A 131 -14.94 -14.75 12.82
C LEU A 131 -15.33 -13.28 12.77
N LEU A 132 -16.32 -12.93 11.95
CA LEU A 132 -16.80 -11.57 11.74
C LEU A 132 -18.32 -11.52 11.88
N PRO A 133 -18.87 -11.63 13.11
CA PRO A 133 -20.33 -11.63 13.31
C PRO A 133 -20.97 -10.29 12.91
N GLU A 134 -20.28 -9.19 13.15
CA GLU A 134 -20.73 -7.82 12.85
C GLU A 134 -19.57 -6.94 12.41
N GLY A 135 -19.86 -5.85 11.71
CA GLY A 135 -18.88 -4.87 11.29
C GLY A 135 -18.07 -5.30 10.07
N GLY A 136 -17.20 -4.43 9.65
CA GLY A 136 -16.33 -4.61 8.50
C GLY A 136 -14.88 -4.94 8.89
N ILE A 137 -14.00 -4.85 7.90
CA ILE A 137 -12.56 -5.11 8.06
C ILE A 137 -11.80 -3.83 7.71
N TYR A 138 -10.86 -3.46 8.55
CA TYR A 138 -9.98 -2.32 8.33
C TYR A 138 -8.53 -2.79 8.31
N GLN A 139 -7.80 -2.41 7.27
CA GLN A 139 -6.37 -2.67 7.17
C GLN A 139 -5.64 -1.37 6.91
N ARG A 140 -4.60 -1.10 7.69
CA ARG A 140 -3.77 0.08 7.53
C ARG A 140 -2.30 -0.29 7.46
N GLN A 141 -1.61 0.32 6.51
CA GLN A 141 -0.17 0.21 6.34
C GLN A 141 0.44 1.61 6.31
N ASP A 142 1.27 1.91 7.29
CA ASP A 142 2.01 3.17 7.34
C ASP A 142 3.48 2.93 7.00
N ARG A 143 4.01 3.78 6.13
CA ARG A 143 5.42 3.81 5.77
C ARG A 143 5.96 5.20 6.00
N ARG A 144 7.09 5.29 6.69
CA ARG A 144 7.79 6.55 6.96
C ARG A 144 9.23 6.42 6.53
N MET A 145 9.75 7.47 5.94
CA MET A 145 11.14 7.54 5.52
C MET A 145 11.73 8.91 5.89
N LEU A 146 12.89 8.89 6.50
CA LEU A 146 13.74 10.07 6.72
C LEU A 146 15.09 9.80 6.06
N GLY A 147 15.41 10.60 5.05
CA GLY A 147 16.69 10.60 4.35
C GLY A 147 17.47 11.84 4.71
N LEU A 148 18.75 11.68 4.97
CA LEU A 148 19.72 12.75 5.17
C LEU A 148 20.88 12.51 4.21
N ASP A 149 21.18 13.48 3.38
CA ASP A 149 22.27 13.42 2.41
C ASP A 149 23.20 14.59 2.66
N PHE A 150 24.48 14.31 2.71
CA PHE A 150 25.53 15.32 2.78
C PHE A 150 26.63 14.98 1.78
N ARG A 151 27.03 15.97 0.99
CA ARG A 151 28.16 15.85 0.06
C ARG A 151 29.05 17.07 0.22
N GLY A 152 30.34 16.81 0.46
CA GLY A 152 31.39 17.82 0.45
C GLY A 152 32.37 17.57 -0.68
N THR A 153 32.74 18.60 -1.42
CA THR A 153 33.79 18.51 -2.45
C THR A 153 34.78 19.63 -2.33
N LEU A 154 36.04 19.33 -2.62
CA LEU A 154 37.13 20.26 -2.73
C LEU A 154 37.74 20.12 -4.11
N SER A 155 37.84 21.20 -4.83
CA SER A 155 38.56 21.26 -6.09
C SER A 155 39.66 22.33 -6.03
N TRP A 156 40.85 21.99 -6.49
CA TRP A 156 41.97 22.91 -6.55
C TRP A 156 42.63 22.80 -7.90
N ASN A 157 42.63 23.95 -8.62
CA ASN A 157 43.27 24.09 -9.94
C ASN A 157 44.36 25.17 -9.80
N HIS A 158 45.59 24.77 -10.01
CA HIS A 158 46.73 25.71 -9.90
C HIS A 158 47.72 25.53 -11.04
N LEU A 159 48.19 26.67 -11.54
CA LEU A 159 49.24 26.74 -12.53
C LEU A 159 50.57 27.09 -11.85
N PHE A 160 51.50 26.12 -11.76
CA PHE A 160 52.81 26.32 -11.19
C PHE A 160 53.83 26.71 -12.26
N ALA A 161 54.58 27.80 -11.99
CA ALA A 161 55.67 28.26 -12.83
C ALA A 161 55.27 28.43 -14.30
N GLU A 162 53.99 28.81 -14.59
CA GLU A 162 53.44 29.00 -15.94
C GLU A 162 53.57 27.76 -16.88
N LYS A 163 53.97 26.62 -16.38
CA LYS A 163 54.24 25.38 -17.17
C LYS A 163 53.51 24.16 -16.68
N HIS A 164 53.16 24.10 -15.39
CA HIS A 164 52.59 22.90 -14.79
C HIS A 164 51.17 23.19 -14.29
N ILE A 165 50.16 22.55 -14.95
CA ILE A 165 48.78 22.62 -14.51
C ILE A 165 48.55 21.47 -13.54
N THR A 166 48.14 21.76 -12.34
CA THR A 166 47.78 20.79 -11.33
C THR A 166 46.28 20.90 -11.04
N ASN A 167 45.55 19.77 -11.18
CA ASN A 167 44.15 19.64 -10.82
C ASN A 167 44.03 18.61 -9.70
N PHE A 168 43.51 19.04 -8.57
CA PHE A 168 43.22 18.16 -7.44
C PHE A 168 41.73 18.20 -7.15
N PHE A 169 41.14 17.02 -6.95
CA PHE A 169 39.76 16.87 -6.56
C PHE A 169 39.63 15.86 -5.43
N ALA A 170 38.92 16.24 -4.38
CA ALA A 170 38.55 15.34 -3.30
C ALA A 170 37.06 15.54 -2.98
N GLY A 171 36.38 14.46 -2.60
CA GLY A 171 34.99 14.53 -2.20
C GLY A 171 34.64 13.46 -1.18
N MET A 172 33.64 13.77 -0.38
CA MET A 172 33.02 12.80 0.52
C MET A 172 31.52 12.91 0.42
N GLU A 173 30.83 11.79 0.59
CA GLU A 173 29.39 11.70 0.61
C GLU A 173 28.95 10.84 1.80
N VAL A 174 27.94 11.30 2.53
CA VAL A 174 27.34 10.59 3.64
C VAL A 174 25.83 10.56 3.42
N ASN A 175 25.29 9.35 3.33
CA ASN A 175 23.86 9.12 3.17
C ASN A 175 23.35 8.36 4.39
N SER A 176 22.27 8.83 4.99
CA SER A 176 21.58 8.14 6.07
C SER A 176 20.12 7.99 5.70
N LEU A 177 19.59 6.76 5.75
CA LEU A 177 18.23 6.46 5.39
C LEU A 177 17.58 5.64 6.51
N LYS A 178 16.61 6.26 7.19
CA LYS A 178 15.79 5.59 8.21
C LYS A 178 14.40 5.32 7.63
N LYS A 179 14.00 4.05 7.63
CA LYS A 179 12.68 3.61 7.21
C LYS A 179 11.95 2.97 8.39
N ALA A 180 10.66 3.25 8.50
CA ALA A 180 9.77 2.60 9.45
C ALA A 180 8.54 2.11 8.70
N TYR A 181 8.05 0.95 9.08
CA TYR A 181 6.84 0.33 8.56
C TYR A 181 5.99 -0.15 9.74
N SER A 182 4.70 0.11 9.67
CA SER A 182 3.74 -0.47 10.60
C SER A 182 2.52 -0.96 9.83
N SER A 183 1.94 -2.05 10.27
CA SER A 183 0.71 -2.62 9.72
C SER A 183 -0.25 -2.94 10.85
N PHE A 184 -1.49 -2.62 10.62
CA PHE A 184 -2.60 -2.89 11.54
C PHE A 184 -3.75 -3.50 10.76
N GLN A 185 -4.42 -4.48 11.35
CA GLN A 185 -5.65 -5.05 10.83
C GLN A 185 -6.67 -5.14 11.96
N GLY A 186 -7.83 -4.54 11.75
CA GLY A 186 -8.97 -4.58 12.65
C GLY A 186 -10.12 -5.38 12.03
N TRP A 187 -10.79 -6.16 12.85
CA TRP A 187 -11.97 -6.93 12.49
C TRP A 187 -13.15 -6.44 13.32
N GLY A 188 -14.35 -6.44 12.75
CA GLY A 188 -15.56 -5.96 13.43
C GLY A 188 -15.60 -4.43 13.56
N MET A 189 -14.97 -3.72 12.64
CA MET A 189 -15.01 -2.26 12.61
C MET A 189 -16.40 -1.77 12.26
N GLN A 190 -16.94 -0.88 13.09
CA GLN A 190 -18.26 -0.27 12.86
C GLN A 190 -18.07 1.05 12.14
N TYR A 191 -18.51 1.12 10.88
CA TYR A 191 -18.41 2.31 10.04
C TYR A 191 -19.67 3.17 10.07
N SER A 192 -20.75 2.66 10.65
CA SER A 192 -22.10 3.26 10.66
C SER A 192 -22.46 3.99 11.94
N MET A 193 -21.46 4.37 12.78
CA MET A 193 -21.74 5.17 13.97
C MET A 193 -21.66 6.67 13.73
#